data_021bc220b89efcdec682c439a04e60d5
#
_entry.id   021bc220b89efcdec682c439a04e60d5
#
_cell.length_a   1.000
_cell.length_b   1.000
_cell.length_c   1.000
_cell.angle_alpha   90.00
_cell.angle_beta   90.00
_cell.angle_gamma   90.00
#
_symmetry.space_group_name_H-M   'P 1'
#
loop_
_entity.id
_entity.type
_entity.pdbx_description
1 polymer ?
#
loop_
_entity_poly.entity_id
_entity_poly.type
_entity_poly.pdbx_seq_one_letter_code
_entity_poly.pdbx_strand_id
1 'polypeptide(L)'
;IVTPARAQEAEDHSTLTLGLGVAAVPSYEGSDDYRIMPVPQVRGKVHDFAFWTRGPALFVDVIPNRSDEGIDIQLGPVVGARFDRTSRKRIKDDAVAALGKLDTAIEVGGFVGIGKTGVITSAYDNISARVTITKDVAGAHDSMIVTPAIEYFTPLSIRSFVGLGVSADYVGKKYGRYYFDVTPEQAVASGLPAYDRAGDGSGFRKVNFNLTGGYSLSGDIRRGWTLFALGGYSRMLGDYADSPVVAIAGSKDQWIGAIGVGYTF
;
A
#
# COMPACT_ATOMS: atom_id res chain seq x y z
N ILE A 1 -13.00 -50.40 28.52
CA ILE A 1 -13.01 -48.97 28.96
C ILE A 1 -12.42 -48.19 27.81
N VAL A 2 -13.29 -47.57 27.00
CA VAL A 2 -12.87 -46.69 25.89
C VAL A 2 -12.73 -45.29 26.48
N THR A 3 -11.52 -44.79 26.53
CA THR A 3 -11.24 -43.40 26.90
C THR A 3 -11.71 -42.50 25.74
N PRO A 4 -12.57 -41.52 25.96
CA PRO A 4 -12.94 -40.61 24.89
C PRO A 4 -11.71 -39.77 24.49
N ALA A 5 -11.41 -39.76 23.19
CA ALA A 5 -10.45 -38.84 22.61
C ALA A 5 -10.92 -37.41 22.94
N ARG A 6 -10.18 -36.70 23.76
CA ARG A 6 -10.32 -35.23 23.89
C ARG A 6 -10.09 -34.66 22.52
N ALA A 7 -11.11 -34.06 21.96
CA ALA A 7 -10.92 -33.09 20.87
C ALA A 7 -9.89 -32.07 21.37
N GLN A 8 -8.75 -32.01 20.72
CA GLN A 8 -7.77 -30.94 20.90
C GLN A 8 -8.51 -29.66 20.47
N GLU A 9 -8.90 -28.85 21.45
CA GLU A 9 -9.35 -27.50 21.18
C GLU A 9 -8.23 -26.85 20.38
N ALA A 10 -8.55 -26.44 19.15
CA ALA A 10 -7.63 -25.63 18.34
C ALA A 10 -7.35 -24.37 19.17
N GLU A 11 -6.13 -24.24 19.67
CA GLU A 11 -5.69 -23.04 20.36
C GLU A 11 -5.89 -21.85 19.42
N ASP A 12 -6.78 -20.97 19.81
CA ASP A 12 -7.08 -19.72 19.09
C ASP A 12 -5.87 -18.79 19.21
N HIS A 13 -4.96 -18.91 18.25
CA HIS A 13 -3.75 -18.10 18.20
C HIS A 13 -4.06 -16.70 17.65
N SER A 14 -4.73 -15.89 18.48
CA SER A 14 -4.83 -14.47 18.22
C SER A 14 -3.45 -13.83 18.28
N THR A 15 -3.07 -13.07 17.28
CA THR A 15 -1.79 -12.38 17.21
C THR A 15 -2.03 -10.90 16.93
N LEU A 16 -1.20 -10.05 17.53
CA LEU A 16 -1.18 -8.62 17.26
C LEU A 16 0.26 -8.15 17.11
N THR A 17 0.56 -7.54 15.98
CA THR A 17 1.84 -6.85 15.75
C THR A 17 1.58 -5.35 15.67
N LEU A 18 2.25 -4.61 16.52
CA LEU A 18 2.30 -3.15 16.47
C LEU A 18 3.69 -2.72 16.03
N GLY A 19 3.77 -1.87 15.03
CA GLY A 19 5.03 -1.38 14.49
C GLY A 19 5.06 0.14 14.37
N LEU A 20 6.26 0.68 14.44
CA LEU A 20 6.55 2.07 14.15
C LEU A 20 7.84 2.16 13.36
N GLY A 21 7.81 2.92 12.29
CA GLY A 21 8.96 3.16 11.44
C GLY A 21 9.05 4.60 10.98
N VAL A 22 10.07 4.85 10.19
CA VAL A 22 10.25 6.09 9.43
C VAL A 22 10.38 5.73 7.96
N ALA A 23 9.78 6.54 7.09
CA ALA A 23 9.87 6.37 5.65
C ALA A 23 10.33 7.66 4.98
N ALA A 24 11.19 7.49 3.97
CA ALA A 24 11.47 8.49 2.96
C ALA A 24 10.50 8.26 1.79
N VAL A 25 9.67 9.24 1.50
CA VAL A 25 8.66 9.18 0.44
C VAL A 25 8.70 10.45 -0.39
N PRO A 26 8.29 10.42 -1.67
CA PRO A 26 8.12 11.63 -2.46
C PRO A 26 7.25 12.67 -1.74
N SER A 27 7.55 13.95 -1.91
CA SER A 27 6.81 15.04 -1.23
C SER A 27 5.36 15.15 -1.69
N TYR A 28 5.10 14.79 -2.93
CA TYR A 28 3.81 14.53 -3.56
C TYR A 28 3.96 13.40 -4.61
N GLU A 29 2.87 12.88 -5.11
CA GLU A 29 2.92 11.84 -6.14
C GLU A 29 3.44 12.41 -7.47
N GLY A 30 4.57 11.88 -7.93
CA GLY A 30 5.32 12.41 -9.06
C GLY A 30 6.50 13.33 -8.70
N SER A 31 6.71 13.64 -7.41
CA SER A 31 7.83 14.49 -6.96
C SER A 31 9.18 13.78 -7.06
N ASP A 32 10.23 14.52 -7.43
CA ASP A 32 11.63 14.11 -7.28
C ASP A 32 12.24 14.51 -5.94
N ASP A 33 11.54 15.36 -5.17
CA ASP A 33 11.85 15.71 -3.80
C ASP A 33 11.27 14.72 -2.80
N TYR A 34 11.98 14.48 -1.69
CA TYR A 34 11.61 13.51 -0.65
C TYR A 34 11.34 14.17 0.70
N ARG A 35 10.45 13.58 1.46
CA ARG A 35 10.18 13.91 2.86
C ARG A 35 10.25 12.67 3.74
N ILE A 36 10.64 12.89 5.00
CA ILE A 36 10.61 11.85 6.03
C ILE A 36 9.29 11.95 6.78
N MET A 37 8.67 10.78 7.02
CA MET A 37 7.43 10.70 7.80
C MET A 37 7.39 9.45 8.67
N PRO A 38 6.70 9.51 9.83
CA PRO A 38 6.45 8.31 10.62
C PRO A 38 5.45 7.39 9.90
N VAL A 39 5.67 6.08 10.05
CA VAL A 39 4.79 5.05 9.48
C VAL A 39 4.38 4.09 10.60
N PRO A 40 3.20 4.29 11.19
CA PRO A 40 2.63 3.29 12.08
C PRO A 40 2.20 2.06 11.27
N GLN A 41 2.37 0.88 11.84
CA GLN A 41 1.94 -0.38 11.25
C GLN A 41 1.18 -1.20 12.27
N VAL A 42 0.07 -1.74 11.85
CA VAL A 42 -0.72 -2.68 12.65
C VAL A 42 -1.03 -3.90 11.79
N ARG A 43 -0.81 -5.07 12.34
CA ARG A 43 -1.21 -6.34 11.74
C ARG A 43 -1.66 -7.28 12.85
N GLY A 44 -2.71 -8.03 12.59
CA GLY A 44 -3.17 -9.00 13.58
C GLY A 44 -4.10 -10.03 12.99
N LYS A 45 -4.37 -11.04 13.80
CA LYS A 45 -5.40 -12.03 13.61
C LYS A 45 -6.16 -12.14 14.94
N VAL A 46 -7.48 -12.02 14.88
CA VAL A 46 -8.36 -12.21 16.03
C VAL A 46 -9.37 -13.27 15.65
N HIS A 47 -9.34 -14.40 16.35
CA HIS A 47 -10.02 -15.61 15.92
C HIS A 47 -9.56 -15.99 14.51
N ASP A 48 -10.48 -16.05 13.57
CA ASP A 48 -10.20 -16.38 12.17
C ASP A 48 -10.05 -15.18 11.25
N PHE A 49 -10.22 -13.95 11.75
CA PHE A 49 -10.18 -12.71 10.96
C PHE A 49 -8.81 -12.06 11.01
N ALA A 50 -8.25 -11.77 9.84
CA ALA A 50 -6.98 -11.05 9.73
C ALA A 50 -7.21 -9.58 9.39
N PHE A 51 -6.35 -8.70 9.93
CA PHE A 51 -6.35 -7.30 9.57
C PHE A 51 -4.92 -6.77 9.50
N TRP A 52 -4.70 -5.83 8.61
CA TRP A 52 -3.39 -5.19 8.46
C TRP A 52 -3.51 -3.79 7.87
N THR A 53 -2.53 -2.96 8.18
CA THR A 53 -2.36 -1.67 7.52
C THR A 53 -1.40 -1.76 6.35
N ARG A 54 -1.66 -0.97 5.30
CA ARG A 54 -0.76 -0.74 4.18
C ARG A 54 -0.72 0.76 3.90
N GLY A 55 0.36 1.42 4.31
CA GLY A 55 0.38 2.87 4.40
C GLY A 55 -0.81 3.37 5.23
N PRO A 56 -1.56 4.37 4.77
CA PRO A 56 -2.70 4.93 5.50
C PRO A 56 -4.01 4.16 5.25
N ALA A 57 -3.97 2.94 4.77
CA ALA A 57 -5.16 2.10 4.55
C ALA A 57 -5.18 0.88 5.47
N LEU A 58 -6.37 0.54 5.99
CA LEU A 58 -6.68 -0.64 6.79
C LEU A 58 -7.46 -1.64 5.93
N PHE A 59 -7.01 -2.88 5.95
CA PHE A 59 -7.62 -4.05 5.33
C PHE A 59 -8.12 -4.98 6.43
N VAL A 60 -9.31 -5.56 6.24
CA VAL A 60 -9.86 -6.58 7.13
C VAL A 60 -10.30 -7.75 6.28
N ASP A 61 -9.69 -8.92 6.46
CA ASP A 61 -10.10 -10.15 5.81
C ASP A 61 -11.18 -10.82 6.65
N VAL A 62 -12.35 -11.00 6.05
CA VAL A 62 -13.52 -11.58 6.72
C VAL A 62 -13.73 -13.05 6.36
N ILE A 63 -12.84 -13.64 5.54
CA ILE A 63 -12.86 -15.07 5.25
C ILE A 63 -11.99 -15.80 6.28
N PRO A 64 -12.53 -16.73 7.04
CA PRO A 64 -11.75 -17.53 7.97
C PRO A 64 -10.68 -18.35 7.26
N ASN A 65 -9.43 -18.08 7.57
CA ASN A 65 -8.30 -18.86 7.06
C ASN A 65 -8.11 -20.11 7.93
N ARG A 66 -8.60 -21.26 7.46
CA ARG A 66 -8.69 -22.52 8.24
C ARG A 66 -7.62 -23.55 7.90
N SER A 67 -6.79 -23.31 6.90
CA SER A 67 -5.79 -24.32 6.49
C SER A 67 -4.43 -23.68 6.28
N ASP A 68 -3.43 -24.26 6.94
CA ASP A 68 -2.02 -23.97 6.67
C ASP A 68 -1.57 -24.57 5.31
N GLU A 69 -2.37 -25.47 4.76
CA GLU A 69 -2.13 -26.13 3.47
C GLU A 69 -3.32 -25.92 2.54
N GLY A 70 -3.10 -25.31 1.39
CA GLY A 70 -4.13 -25.19 0.37
C GLY A 70 -4.26 -23.80 -0.25
N ILE A 71 -5.42 -23.57 -0.84
CA ILE A 71 -5.78 -22.29 -1.43
C ILE A 71 -6.48 -21.44 -0.35
N ASP A 72 -5.94 -20.25 -0.12
CA ASP A 72 -6.48 -19.22 0.75
C ASP A 72 -7.30 -18.24 -0.07
N ILE A 73 -8.57 -18.05 0.28
CA ILE A 73 -9.44 -17.06 -0.35
C ILE A 73 -9.54 -15.87 0.60
N GLN A 74 -9.27 -14.69 0.09
CA GLN A 74 -9.29 -13.44 0.83
C GLN A 74 -10.41 -12.55 0.33
N LEU A 75 -11.19 -11.98 1.22
CA LEU A 75 -12.26 -11.05 0.89
C LEU A 75 -12.53 -10.12 2.07
N GLY A 76 -12.68 -8.84 1.81
CA GLY A 76 -13.04 -7.96 2.89
C GLY A 76 -13.05 -6.48 2.56
N PRO A 77 -13.44 -5.64 3.53
CA PRO A 77 -13.46 -4.19 3.37
C PRO A 77 -12.06 -3.58 3.45
N VAL A 78 -11.94 -2.41 2.82
CA VAL A 78 -10.77 -1.53 2.88
C VAL A 78 -11.25 -0.11 3.18
N VAL A 79 -10.56 0.57 4.09
CA VAL A 79 -10.72 2.00 4.31
C VAL A 79 -9.34 2.64 4.37
N GLY A 80 -9.16 3.76 3.69
CA GLY A 80 -7.89 4.48 3.63
C GLY A 80 -8.06 5.98 3.53
N ALA A 81 -6.97 6.69 3.75
CA ALA A 81 -6.88 8.14 3.56
C ALA A 81 -5.72 8.46 2.64
N ARG A 82 -5.92 9.42 1.75
CA ARG A 82 -4.87 9.94 0.87
C ARG A 82 -4.56 11.39 1.22
N PHE A 83 -3.29 11.64 1.53
CA PHE A 83 -2.80 12.95 1.98
C PHE A 83 -1.89 13.61 0.94
N ASP A 84 -2.10 13.33 -0.35
CA ASP A 84 -1.28 13.92 -1.41
C ASP A 84 -1.59 15.41 -1.56
N ARG A 85 -0.58 16.25 -1.54
CA ARG A 85 -0.66 17.72 -1.65
C ARG A 85 -1.65 18.42 -0.71
N THR A 86 -2.04 17.80 0.41
CA THR A 86 -2.98 18.38 1.38
C THR A 86 -2.40 19.52 2.22
N SER A 87 -1.10 19.77 2.13
CA SER A 87 -0.42 20.85 2.86
C SER A 87 0.67 21.46 2.00
N ARG A 88 0.55 22.75 1.69
CA ARG A 88 1.58 23.51 0.93
C ARG A 88 2.98 23.41 1.56
N LYS A 89 3.08 23.39 2.88
CA LYS A 89 4.36 23.26 3.60
C LYS A 89 5.09 21.94 3.37
N ARG A 90 4.37 20.92 2.90
CA ARG A 90 4.93 19.58 2.62
C ARG A 90 5.31 19.40 1.15
N ILE A 91 4.85 20.28 0.26
CA ILE A 91 5.22 20.31 -1.14
C ILE A 91 6.53 21.09 -1.22
N LYS A 92 7.60 20.45 -1.68
CA LYS A 92 8.92 21.07 -1.73
C LYS A 92 9.18 21.85 -3.00
N ASP A 93 8.53 21.47 -4.10
CA ASP A 93 8.59 22.19 -5.36
C ASP A 93 7.66 23.42 -5.33
N ASP A 94 8.21 24.62 -5.60
CA ASP A 94 7.49 25.87 -5.51
C ASP A 94 6.41 26.03 -6.60
N ALA A 95 6.64 25.50 -7.81
CA ALA A 95 5.66 25.55 -8.89
C ALA A 95 4.45 24.69 -8.54
N VAL A 96 4.67 23.45 -8.01
CA VAL A 96 3.58 22.58 -7.56
C VAL A 96 2.88 23.14 -6.31
N ALA A 97 3.61 23.78 -5.41
CA ALA A 97 3.02 24.47 -4.27
C ALA A 97 2.10 25.64 -4.70
N ALA A 98 2.43 26.32 -5.81
CA ALA A 98 1.62 27.39 -6.39
C ALA A 98 0.31 26.88 -7.03
N LEU A 99 0.22 25.61 -7.44
CA LEU A 99 -1.05 25.00 -7.89
C LEU A 99 -2.11 24.94 -6.78
N GLY A 100 -1.71 25.10 -5.53
CA GLY A 100 -2.58 25.06 -4.38
C GLY A 100 -2.55 23.71 -3.65
N LYS A 101 -3.20 23.67 -2.48
CA LYS A 101 -3.42 22.45 -1.73
C LYS A 101 -4.63 21.68 -2.27
N LEU A 102 -4.59 20.37 -2.12
CA LEU A 102 -5.72 19.48 -2.37
C LEU A 102 -6.38 19.04 -1.06
N ASP A 103 -7.59 18.52 -1.15
CA ASP A 103 -8.31 17.98 0.00
C ASP A 103 -7.87 16.54 0.29
N THR A 104 -8.10 16.10 1.52
CA THR A 104 -7.87 14.71 1.90
C THR A 104 -8.97 13.83 1.30
N ALA A 105 -8.58 12.83 0.53
CA ALA A 105 -9.51 11.80 0.08
C ALA A 105 -9.67 10.72 1.15
N ILE A 106 -10.91 10.25 1.36
CA ILE A 106 -11.21 9.06 2.15
C ILE A 106 -11.70 7.99 1.17
N GLU A 107 -10.91 6.94 1.04
CA GLU A 107 -11.15 5.87 0.08
C GLU A 107 -11.74 4.66 0.80
N VAL A 108 -12.94 4.25 0.42
CA VAL A 108 -13.66 3.09 0.98
C VAL A 108 -13.94 2.09 -0.13
N GLY A 109 -13.81 0.82 0.18
CA GLY A 109 -14.07 -0.24 -0.79
C GLY A 109 -13.83 -1.63 -0.23
N GLY A 110 -13.38 -2.52 -1.09
CA GLY A 110 -13.10 -3.91 -0.72
C GLY A 110 -11.99 -4.53 -1.55
N PHE A 111 -11.63 -5.73 -1.17
CA PHE A 111 -10.69 -6.55 -1.93
C PHE A 111 -11.17 -7.99 -2.03
N VAL A 112 -10.72 -8.66 -3.07
CA VAL A 112 -10.81 -10.10 -3.25
C VAL A 112 -9.43 -10.62 -3.64
N GLY A 113 -9.04 -11.75 -3.10
CA GLY A 113 -7.75 -12.37 -3.39
C GLY A 113 -7.76 -13.87 -3.25
N ILE A 114 -6.70 -14.47 -3.77
CA ILE A 114 -6.40 -15.88 -3.66
C ILE A 114 -4.92 -16.03 -3.32
N GLY A 115 -4.62 -16.89 -2.36
CA GLY A 115 -3.26 -17.20 -1.97
C GLY A 115 -3.01 -18.71 -1.97
N LYS A 116 -1.74 -19.09 -2.02
CA LYS A 116 -1.32 -20.47 -1.85
C LYS A 116 0.00 -20.53 -1.11
N THR A 117 0.06 -21.41 -0.11
CA THR A 117 1.27 -21.68 0.68
C THR A 117 2.01 -22.89 0.12
N GLY A 118 3.36 -22.92 0.27
CA GLY A 118 4.20 -24.05 -0.14
C GLY A 118 4.35 -24.18 -1.65
N VAL A 119 4.70 -23.08 -2.37
CA VAL A 119 4.61 -23.07 -3.84
C VAL A 119 5.98 -23.09 -4.53
N ILE A 120 6.98 -22.34 -4.03
CA ILE A 120 8.22 -22.07 -4.79
C ILE A 120 9.47 -22.49 -4.04
N THR A 121 9.73 -21.92 -2.86
CA THR A 121 11.03 -22.07 -2.17
C THR A 121 10.97 -22.95 -0.93
N SER A 122 9.82 -23.09 -0.30
CA SER A 122 9.66 -23.85 0.93
C SER A 122 8.18 -24.22 1.18
N ALA A 123 7.91 -25.09 2.15
CA ALA A 123 6.56 -25.38 2.59
C ALA A 123 5.86 -24.17 3.28
N TYR A 124 6.59 -23.10 3.56
CA TYR A 124 6.11 -21.94 4.30
C TYR A 124 6.08 -20.65 3.49
N ASP A 125 6.50 -20.71 2.22
CA ASP A 125 6.34 -19.56 1.34
C ASP A 125 4.88 -19.40 0.94
N ASN A 126 4.52 -18.19 0.54
CA ASN A 126 3.16 -17.87 0.11
C ASN A 126 3.20 -16.97 -1.13
N ILE A 127 2.42 -17.31 -2.13
CA ILE A 127 2.11 -16.43 -3.25
C ILE A 127 0.64 -16.06 -3.19
N SER A 128 0.33 -14.79 -3.39
CA SER A 128 -1.06 -14.32 -3.44
C SER A 128 -1.28 -13.35 -4.59
N ALA A 129 -2.48 -13.40 -5.14
CA ALA A 129 -2.99 -12.42 -6.10
C ALA A 129 -4.25 -11.77 -5.52
N ARG A 130 -4.34 -10.44 -5.60
CA ARG A 130 -5.45 -9.67 -5.04
C ARG A 130 -5.84 -8.54 -5.98
N VAL A 131 -7.13 -8.22 -6.00
CA VAL A 131 -7.68 -7.01 -6.61
C VAL A 131 -8.36 -6.21 -5.51
N THR A 132 -7.95 -4.96 -5.36
CA THR A 132 -8.56 -4.00 -4.44
C THR A 132 -9.31 -2.96 -5.26
N ILE A 133 -10.52 -2.62 -4.85
CA ILE A 133 -11.35 -1.59 -5.48
C ILE A 133 -11.77 -0.61 -4.38
N THR A 134 -11.40 0.65 -4.53
CA THR A 134 -11.78 1.71 -3.60
C THR A 134 -12.38 2.90 -4.36
N LYS A 135 -13.21 3.67 -3.67
CA LYS A 135 -13.78 4.93 -4.15
C LYS A 135 -13.60 6.00 -3.09
N ASP A 136 -13.25 7.20 -3.53
CA ASP A 136 -13.29 8.38 -2.67
C ASP A 136 -14.74 8.74 -2.30
N VAL A 137 -14.99 8.84 -1.01
CA VAL A 137 -16.30 9.18 -0.43
C VAL A 137 -16.30 10.55 0.26
N ALA A 138 -15.13 11.20 0.34
CA ALA A 138 -15.00 12.54 0.90
C ALA A 138 -15.18 13.66 -0.13
N GLY A 139 -15.23 13.30 -1.43
CA GLY A 139 -15.45 14.25 -2.52
C GLY A 139 -14.20 15.01 -2.95
N ALA A 140 -13.01 14.54 -2.61
CA ALA A 140 -11.76 15.11 -3.10
C ALA A 140 -11.62 14.84 -4.61
N HIS A 141 -11.31 13.61 -5.00
CA HIS A 141 -11.23 13.26 -6.41
C HIS A 141 -12.46 12.53 -6.97
N ASP A 142 -13.39 12.12 -6.12
CA ASP A 142 -14.67 11.44 -6.46
C ASP A 142 -14.52 10.35 -7.53
N SER A 143 -13.45 9.58 -7.46
CA SER A 143 -13.07 8.57 -8.45
C SER A 143 -12.88 7.21 -7.83
N MET A 144 -12.92 6.19 -8.67
CA MET A 144 -12.60 4.80 -8.32
C MET A 144 -11.13 4.50 -8.63
N ILE A 145 -10.51 3.65 -7.79
CA ILE A 145 -9.17 3.11 -7.97
C ILE A 145 -9.29 1.59 -7.95
N VAL A 146 -8.69 0.92 -8.93
CA VAL A 146 -8.58 -0.53 -8.99
C VAL A 146 -7.11 -0.89 -8.95
N THR A 147 -6.70 -1.69 -7.96
CA THR A 147 -5.31 -2.10 -7.76
C THR A 147 -5.19 -3.62 -7.78
N PRO A 148 -4.90 -4.24 -8.93
CA PRO A 148 -4.40 -5.60 -8.98
C PRO A 148 -2.99 -5.66 -8.37
N ALA A 149 -2.71 -6.74 -7.63
CA ALA A 149 -1.43 -6.99 -6.97
C ALA A 149 -1.10 -8.48 -6.95
N ILE A 150 0.18 -8.80 -7.06
CA ILE A 150 0.74 -10.13 -6.82
C ILE A 150 1.82 -9.95 -5.75
N GLU A 151 1.80 -10.79 -4.74
CA GLU A 151 2.71 -10.75 -3.63
C GLU A 151 3.30 -12.14 -3.39
N TYR A 152 4.58 -12.18 -3.14
CA TYR A 152 5.29 -13.39 -2.73
C TYR A 152 6.00 -13.13 -1.42
N PHE A 153 5.86 -14.05 -0.48
CA PHE A 153 6.49 -14.01 0.83
C PHE A 153 7.19 -15.33 1.08
N THR A 154 8.41 -15.30 1.62
CA THR A 154 9.10 -16.50 2.07
C THR A 154 9.91 -16.23 3.35
N PRO A 155 9.78 -17.10 4.38
CA PRO A 155 10.71 -17.10 5.48
C PRO A 155 12.06 -17.66 4.99
N LEU A 156 13.14 -16.92 5.25
CA LEU A 156 14.51 -17.38 4.98
C LEU A 156 15.07 -18.22 6.13
N SER A 157 14.52 -17.99 7.31
CA SER A 157 14.82 -18.73 8.55
C SER A 157 13.73 -18.47 9.58
N ILE A 158 13.81 -19.09 10.75
CA ILE A 158 12.93 -18.77 11.89
C ILE A 158 13.07 -17.29 12.33
N ARG A 159 14.18 -16.60 11.96
CA ARG A 159 14.47 -15.23 12.35
C ARG A 159 14.27 -14.20 11.25
N SER A 160 14.15 -14.62 10.00
CA SER A 160 14.16 -13.66 8.88
C SER A 160 13.21 -14.06 7.79
N PHE A 161 12.69 -13.05 7.10
CA PHE A 161 11.82 -13.23 5.94
C PHE A 161 12.10 -12.18 4.87
N VAL A 162 11.67 -12.47 3.66
CA VAL A 162 11.62 -11.54 2.55
C VAL A 162 10.24 -11.60 1.88
N GLY A 163 9.77 -10.47 1.39
CA GLY A 163 8.55 -10.33 0.61
C GLY A 163 8.79 -9.50 -0.62
N LEU A 164 8.20 -9.91 -1.73
CA LEU A 164 8.20 -9.21 -3.02
C LEU A 164 6.76 -8.87 -3.38
N GLY A 165 6.55 -7.72 -3.99
CA GLY A 165 5.21 -7.32 -4.45
C GLY A 165 5.27 -6.55 -5.75
N VAL A 166 4.32 -6.82 -6.63
CA VAL A 166 4.07 -6.06 -7.84
C VAL A 166 2.60 -5.66 -7.85
N SER A 167 2.32 -4.41 -8.16
CA SER A 167 0.94 -3.93 -8.32
C SER A 167 0.86 -2.85 -9.38
N ALA A 168 -0.35 -2.60 -9.88
CA ALA A 168 -0.62 -1.49 -10.78
C ALA A 168 -1.88 -0.76 -10.31
N ASP A 169 -1.91 0.57 -10.45
CA ASP A 169 -3.06 1.37 -10.07
C ASP A 169 -3.78 1.86 -11.34
N TYR A 170 -4.99 1.36 -11.55
CA TYR A 170 -5.91 1.85 -12.57
C TYR A 170 -6.88 2.86 -11.93
N VAL A 171 -6.97 4.06 -12.48
CA VAL A 171 -7.77 5.14 -11.91
C VAL A 171 -8.77 5.70 -12.92
N GLY A 172 -9.89 6.18 -12.40
CA GLY A 172 -10.90 6.86 -13.23
C GLY A 172 -10.47 8.28 -13.61
N LYS A 173 -11.07 8.83 -14.66
CA LYS A 173 -10.75 10.15 -15.24
C LYS A 173 -10.74 11.31 -14.23
N LYS A 174 -11.65 11.29 -13.25
CA LYS A 174 -11.72 12.36 -12.23
C LYS A 174 -10.47 12.38 -11.33
N TYR A 175 -9.82 11.23 -11.11
CA TYR A 175 -8.56 11.13 -10.38
C TYR A 175 -7.45 11.86 -11.14
N GLY A 176 -7.31 11.59 -12.44
CA GLY A 176 -6.32 12.26 -13.29
C GLY A 176 -6.50 13.77 -13.29
N ARG A 177 -7.74 14.20 -13.51
CA ARG A 177 -8.10 15.63 -13.48
C ARG A 177 -7.73 16.28 -12.15
N TYR A 178 -8.01 15.64 -11.04
CA TYR A 178 -7.79 16.23 -9.72
C TYR A 178 -6.32 16.34 -9.33
N TYR A 179 -5.52 15.33 -9.65
CA TYR A 179 -4.12 15.27 -9.21
C TYR A 179 -3.10 15.73 -10.26
N PHE A 180 -3.42 15.64 -11.56
CA PHE A 180 -2.42 15.78 -12.63
C PHE A 180 -2.76 16.82 -13.69
N ASP A 181 -4.02 17.26 -13.83
CA ASP A 181 -4.33 18.37 -14.72
C ASP A 181 -3.88 19.70 -14.11
N VAL A 182 -3.55 20.65 -14.99
CA VAL A 182 -3.13 22.01 -14.66
C VAL A 182 -4.02 22.98 -15.44
N THR A 183 -4.92 23.68 -14.75
CA THR A 183 -5.81 24.64 -15.41
C THR A 183 -5.05 25.86 -15.94
N PRO A 184 -5.61 26.64 -16.88
CA PRO A 184 -4.96 27.87 -17.35
C PRO A 184 -4.62 28.87 -16.22
N GLU A 185 -5.49 28.98 -15.20
CA GLU A 185 -5.25 29.84 -14.04
C GLU A 185 -4.09 29.32 -13.19
N GLN A 186 -4.04 27.98 -12.98
CA GLN A 186 -2.94 27.33 -12.28
C GLN A 186 -1.62 27.44 -13.05
N ALA A 187 -1.67 27.38 -14.38
CA ALA A 187 -0.49 27.56 -15.23
C ALA A 187 0.12 28.95 -15.06
N VAL A 188 -0.71 29.99 -15.03
CA VAL A 188 -0.25 31.38 -14.76
C VAL A 188 0.37 31.50 -13.36
N ALA A 189 -0.25 30.87 -12.35
CA ALA A 189 0.21 30.98 -10.97
C ALA A 189 1.50 30.20 -10.69
N SER A 190 1.69 29.06 -11.37
CA SER A 190 2.79 28.12 -11.12
C SER A 190 3.96 28.26 -12.11
N GLY A 191 3.70 28.84 -13.28
CA GLY A 191 4.65 28.80 -14.41
C GLY A 191 4.73 27.46 -15.13
N LEU A 192 3.96 26.45 -14.72
CA LEU A 192 3.83 25.17 -15.43
C LEU A 192 2.89 25.33 -16.63
N PRO A 193 3.08 24.58 -17.74
CA PRO A 193 2.14 24.59 -18.84
C PRO A 193 0.74 24.09 -18.40
N ALA A 194 -0.32 24.63 -19.02
CA ALA A 194 -1.67 24.09 -18.88
C ALA A 194 -1.71 22.65 -19.42
N TYR A 195 -2.48 21.80 -18.76
CA TYR A 195 -2.57 20.35 -19.07
C TYR A 195 -3.92 19.80 -18.65
N ASP A 196 -4.59 19.07 -19.53
CA ASP A 196 -5.93 18.54 -19.31
C ASP A 196 -6.08 17.04 -19.70
N ARG A 197 -5.00 16.41 -20.19
CA ARG A 197 -5.03 15.06 -20.74
C ARG A 197 -5.18 13.94 -19.69
N ALA A 198 -4.67 14.16 -18.46
CA ALA A 198 -4.80 13.15 -17.41
C ALA A 198 -6.26 12.92 -16.97
N GLY A 199 -7.13 13.91 -17.20
CA GLY A 199 -8.55 13.85 -16.93
C GLY A 199 -9.42 13.42 -18.11
N ASP A 200 -8.86 13.14 -19.30
CA ASP A 200 -9.63 12.77 -20.50
C ASP A 200 -10.21 11.35 -20.40
N GLY A 201 -9.50 10.43 -19.76
CA GLY A 201 -9.88 9.02 -19.65
C GLY A 201 -9.53 8.38 -18.32
N SER A 202 -9.88 7.11 -18.24
CA SER A 202 -9.41 6.20 -17.18
C SER A 202 -8.19 5.43 -17.69
N GLY A 203 -7.24 5.12 -16.84
CA GLY A 203 -6.03 4.43 -17.26
C GLY A 203 -5.17 3.90 -16.10
N PHE A 204 -4.16 3.12 -16.46
CA PHE A 204 -3.12 2.73 -15.51
C PHE A 204 -2.22 3.94 -15.23
N ARG A 205 -2.26 4.38 -13.98
CA ARG A 205 -1.51 5.53 -13.49
C ARG A 205 -0.06 5.20 -13.20
N LYS A 206 0.19 4.06 -12.56
CA LYS A 206 1.53 3.60 -12.22
C LYS A 206 1.61 2.09 -12.00
N VAL A 207 2.82 1.58 -12.10
CA VAL A 207 3.20 0.23 -11.67
C VAL A 207 4.14 0.37 -10.48
N ASN A 208 3.98 -0.52 -9.49
CA ASN A 208 4.75 -0.52 -8.26
C ASN A 208 5.47 -1.86 -8.08
N PHE A 209 6.72 -1.80 -7.61
CA PHE A 209 7.52 -2.94 -7.18
C PHE A 209 7.97 -2.69 -5.74
N ASN A 210 7.79 -3.69 -4.88
CA ASN A 210 8.13 -3.59 -3.46
C ASN A 210 8.97 -4.78 -3.03
N LEU A 211 9.97 -4.50 -2.20
CA LEU A 211 10.78 -5.47 -1.50
C LEU A 211 10.66 -5.18 -0.01
N THR A 212 10.29 -6.19 0.77
CA THR A 212 10.19 -6.08 2.23
C THR A 212 11.08 -7.15 2.85
N GLY A 213 11.75 -6.82 3.94
CA GLY A 213 12.51 -7.77 4.73
C GLY A 213 12.30 -7.54 6.22
N GLY A 214 12.47 -8.60 7.00
CA GLY A 214 12.42 -8.51 8.46
C GLY A 214 13.38 -9.46 9.14
N TYR A 215 13.84 -9.05 10.33
CA TYR A 215 14.73 -9.83 11.16
C TYR A 215 14.29 -9.77 12.62
N SER A 216 14.02 -10.94 13.21
CA SER A 216 13.61 -11.05 14.61
C SER A 216 14.80 -10.89 15.55
N LEU A 217 14.71 -9.91 16.43
CA LEU A 217 15.65 -9.71 17.54
C LEU A 217 15.39 -10.68 18.70
N SER A 218 14.15 -11.18 18.79
CA SER A 218 13.70 -12.12 19.83
C SER A 218 13.92 -13.59 19.48
N GLY A 219 14.42 -13.88 18.25
CA GLY A 219 14.75 -15.22 17.82
C GLY A 219 13.69 -15.95 17.00
N ASP A 220 12.45 -15.44 16.94
CA ASP A 220 11.34 -15.97 16.14
C ASP A 220 10.54 -14.80 15.54
N ILE A 221 10.30 -14.83 14.21
CA ILE A 221 9.54 -13.77 13.51
C ILE A 221 8.07 -13.72 13.91
N ARG A 222 7.55 -14.77 14.55
CA ARG A 222 6.14 -14.88 14.94
C ARG A 222 5.83 -14.20 16.27
N ARG A 223 6.86 -13.79 17.05
CA ARG A 223 6.70 -13.18 18.36
C ARG A 223 7.86 -12.25 18.72
N GLY A 224 7.56 -11.29 19.59
CA GLY A 224 8.57 -10.38 20.13
C GLY A 224 9.02 -9.33 19.12
N TRP A 225 10.21 -8.80 19.31
CA TRP A 225 10.75 -7.69 18.54
C TRP A 225 11.27 -8.12 17.17
N THR A 226 10.87 -7.40 16.12
CA THR A 226 11.32 -7.59 14.73
C THR A 226 11.74 -6.23 14.16
N LEU A 227 12.93 -6.18 13.57
CA LEU A 227 13.32 -5.09 12.66
C LEU A 227 12.72 -5.36 11.29
N PHE A 228 12.22 -4.33 10.62
CA PHE A 228 11.78 -4.44 9.24
C PHE A 228 12.33 -3.30 8.37
N ALA A 229 12.49 -3.60 7.09
CA ALA A 229 12.86 -2.65 6.06
C ALA A 229 11.97 -2.87 4.83
N LEU A 230 11.66 -1.78 4.14
CA LEU A 230 10.92 -1.78 2.89
C LEU A 230 11.63 -0.88 1.89
N GLY A 231 11.81 -1.37 0.68
CA GLY A 231 12.18 -0.60 -0.49
C GLY A 231 11.10 -0.72 -1.55
N GLY A 232 10.78 0.37 -2.22
CA GLY A 232 9.79 0.38 -3.28
C GLY A 232 10.25 1.26 -4.43
N TYR A 233 9.91 0.80 -5.63
CA TYR A 233 10.04 1.56 -6.87
C TYR A 233 8.68 1.60 -7.55
N SER A 234 8.28 2.75 -8.03
CA SER A 234 7.12 2.89 -8.87
C SER A 234 7.40 3.77 -10.07
N ARG A 235 6.76 3.44 -11.19
CA ARG A 235 6.86 4.20 -12.43
C ARG A 235 5.49 4.70 -12.82
N MET A 236 5.38 6.02 -12.98
CA MET A 236 4.22 6.69 -13.53
C MET A 236 4.07 6.38 -15.02
N LEU A 237 2.84 6.30 -15.53
CA LEU A 237 2.51 5.84 -16.88
C LEU A 237 1.62 6.86 -17.61
N GLY A 238 1.73 6.83 -18.96
CA GLY A 238 0.85 7.55 -19.88
C GLY A 238 0.69 9.03 -19.54
N ASP A 239 -0.50 9.55 -19.71
CA ASP A 239 -0.81 10.97 -19.50
C ASP A 239 -0.55 11.46 -18.05
N TYR A 240 -0.50 10.56 -17.07
CA TYR A 240 -0.11 10.91 -15.70
C TYR A 240 1.39 11.22 -15.59
N ALA A 241 2.23 10.46 -16.31
CA ALA A 241 3.68 10.70 -16.37
C ALA A 241 4.03 11.94 -17.20
N ASP A 242 3.21 12.26 -18.20
CA ASP A 242 3.40 13.41 -19.10
C ASP A 242 2.86 14.71 -18.51
N SER A 243 2.12 14.66 -17.40
CA SER A 243 1.67 15.85 -16.68
C SER A 243 2.86 16.73 -16.28
N PRO A 244 2.77 18.07 -16.43
CA PRO A 244 3.81 19.00 -15.99
C PRO A 244 4.19 18.86 -14.51
N VAL A 245 3.26 18.42 -13.67
CA VAL A 245 3.48 18.12 -12.24
C VAL A 245 4.52 17.00 -12.07
N VAL A 246 4.64 16.09 -13.04
CA VAL A 246 5.56 14.94 -13.01
C VAL A 246 6.73 15.17 -13.96
N ALA A 247 6.44 15.56 -15.21
CA ALA A 247 7.44 15.62 -16.26
C ALA A 247 8.39 16.83 -16.13
N ILE A 248 7.94 17.93 -15.53
CA ILE A 248 8.71 19.19 -15.39
C ILE A 248 9.13 19.39 -13.92
N ALA A 249 8.18 19.32 -12.99
CA ALA A 249 8.38 19.61 -11.58
C ALA A 249 8.62 18.33 -10.74
N GLY A 250 9.00 17.22 -11.36
CA GLY A 250 9.18 15.96 -10.64
C GLY A 250 9.82 14.86 -11.46
N SER A 251 9.46 13.62 -11.19
CA SER A 251 9.96 12.43 -11.86
C SER A 251 8.87 11.36 -11.99
N LYS A 252 8.83 10.72 -13.14
CA LYS A 252 8.01 9.51 -13.33
C LYS A 252 8.52 8.29 -12.58
N ASP A 253 9.79 8.31 -12.19
CA ASP A 253 10.44 7.24 -11.44
C ASP A 253 10.48 7.62 -9.97
N GLN A 254 9.73 6.87 -9.15
CA GLN A 254 9.51 7.17 -7.74
C GLN A 254 10.12 6.07 -6.86
N TRP A 255 10.86 6.47 -5.85
CA TRP A 255 11.42 5.53 -4.87
C TRP A 255 10.82 5.77 -3.50
N ILE A 256 10.67 4.72 -2.72
CA ILE A 256 10.34 4.79 -1.31
C ILE A 256 11.28 3.90 -0.53
N GLY A 257 11.60 4.31 0.69
CA GLY A 257 12.35 3.49 1.63
C GLY A 257 11.79 3.67 3.04
N ALA A 258 11.68 2.58 3.78
CA ALA A 258 11.25 2.63 5.17
C ALA A 258 12.04 1.63 6.02
N ILE A 259 12.28 2.00 7.28
CA ILE A 259 12.82 1.12 8.32
C ILE A 259 12.02 1.30 9.59
N GLY A 260 11.89 0.25 10.38
CA GLY A 260 11.16 0.32 11.63
C GLY A 260 11.32 -0.89 12.51
N VAL A 261 10.63 -0.85 13.63
CA VAL A 261 10.54 -1.95 14.59
C VAL A 261 9.09 -2.31 14.83
N GLY A 262 8.82 -3.57 15.05
CA GLY A 262 7.50 -4.08 15.42
C GLY A 262 7.62 -5.05 16.60
N TYR A 263 6.57 -5.14 17.38
CA TYR A 263 6.42 -6.13 18.43
C TYR A 263 5.19 -6.97 18.20
N THR A 264 5.38 -8.29 18.18
CA THR A 264 4.29 -9.29 18.05
C THR A 264 4.02 -9.90 19.41
N PHE A 265 2.78 -9.76 19.86
CA PHE A 265 2.25 -10.28 21.12
C PHE A 265 1.78 -11.72 20.96
#